data_051684050bc4910ffa30130a025ee36f
#
_entry.id   051684050bc4910ffa30130a025ee36f
#
_cell.length_a   1.000
_cell.length_b   1.000
_cell.length_c   1.000
_cell.angle_alpha   90.00
_cell.angle_beta   90.00
_cell.angle_gamma   90.00
#
_symmetry.space_group_name_H-M   'P 1'
#
loop_
_entity.id
_entity.type
_entity.pdbx_description
1 polymer ?
#
loop_
_entity_poly.entity_id
_entity_poly.type
_entity_poly.pdbx_seq_one_letter_code
_entity_poly.pdbx_strand_id
1 'polypeptide(L)'
;LLGALYVGKAGRDANTTQQSKNYMKLFMGYSELQSTLLQCIFRHKLIHVAEPLLSVIQYETRRIAWHYNHYNVVNHLIFVPADNTNNSIQIARNWSIEFDEIFEISILGLADDVINSVYKDGGYLQMLEKDDTVQAHFEEAIENIHAILNITPKDGGTLKC
;
A
#
# COMPACT_ATOMS: atom_id res chain seq x y z
N LEU A 1 -5.83 -0.51 6.71
CA LEU A 1 -6.65 0.06 7.79
C LEU A 1 -7.30 1.37 7.36
N LEU A 2 -6.54 2.44 7.07
CA LEU A 2 -7.10 3.77 6.74
C LEU A 2 -8.14 3.73 5.61
N GLY A 3 -7.92 2.96 4.55
CA GLY A 3 -8.91 2.78 3.51
C GLY A 3 -10.21 2.12 3.97
N ALA A 4 -10.13 1.19 4.93
CA ALA A 4 -11.31 0.58 5.53
C ALA A 4 -12.09 1.58 6.41
N LEU A 5 -11.38 2.38 7.19
CA LEU A 5 -11.99 3.43 8.01
C LEU A 5 -12.70 4.49 7.14
N TYR A 6 -12.15 4.82 5.99
CA TYR A 6 -12.75 5.79 5.06
C TYR A 6 -14.00 5.26 4.35
N VAL A 7 -14.04 3.96 4.04
CA VAL A 7 -15.16 3.34 3.27
C VAL A 7 -16.22 2.70 4.17
N GLY A 8 -15.92 2.50 5.47
CA GLY A 8 -16.83 1.84 6.42
C GLY A 8 -16.87 0.32 6.32
N LYS A 9 -16.03 -0.29 5.49
CA LYS A 9 -16.04 -1.75 5.26
C LYS A 9 -14.75 -2.39 5.71
N ALA A 10 -14.87 -3.32 6.64
CA ALA A 10 -13.78 -4.18 7.09
C ALA A 10 -14.21 -5.65 7.01
N GLY A 11 -13.24 -6.58 7.05
CA GLY A 11 -13.52 -8.00 7.10
C GLY A 11 -13.47 -8.71 5.74
N ARG A 12 -14.10 -9.89 5.67
CA ARG A 12 -13.96 -10.85 4.56
C ARG A 12 -14.45 -10.31 3.21
N ASP A 13 -15.52 -9.53 3.23
CA ASP A 13 -16.19 -9.04 2.01
C ASP A 13 -15.65 -7.67 1.55
N ALA A 14 -14.68 -7.13 2.27
CA ALA A 14 -14.07 -5.85 1.93
C ALA A 14 -13.04 -6.00 0.81
N ASN A 15 -13.18 -5.24 -0.27
CA ASN A 15 -12.14 -5.13 -1.28
C ASN A 15 -11.01 -4.21 -0.77
N THR A 16 -10.19 -4.75 0.13
CA THR A 16 -9.13 -3.99 0.80
C THR A 16 -8.07 -3.44 -0.16
N THR A 17 -7.87 -4.07 -1.31
CA THR A 17 -6.97 -3.55 -2.35
C THR A 17 -7.52 -2.26 -2.94
N GLN A 18 -8.79 -2.26 -3.35
CA GLN A 18 -9.42 -1.07 -3.92
C GLN A 18 -9.56 0.06 -2.90
N GLN A 19 -9.92 -0.29 -1.65
CA GLN A 19 -10.01 0.68 -0.56
C GLN A 19 -8.68 1.40 -0.29
N SER A 20 -7.58 0.66 -0.21
CA SER A 20 -6.26 1.27 0.01
C SER A 20 -5.77 2.08 -1.19
N LYS A 21 -6.04 1.64 -2.43
CA LYS A 21 -5.74 2.44 -3.62
C LYS A 21 -6.52 3.76 -3.64
N ASN A 22 -7.82 3.71 -3.33
CA ASN A 22 -8.65 4.91 -3.27
C ASN A 22 -8.17 5.88 -2.18
N TYR A 23 -7.81 5.36 -1.01
CA TYR A 23 -7.24 6.17 0.06
C TYR A 23 -5.93 6.85 -0.37
N MET A 24 -5.00 6.09 -0.93
CA MET A 24 -3.72 6.63 -1.42
C MET A 24 -3.92 7.73 -2.47
N LYS A 25 -4.85 7.54 -3.39
CA LYS A 25 -5.15 8.54 -4.43
C LYS A 25 -5.76 9.81 -3.84
N LEU A 26 -6.72 9.67 -2.93
CA LEU A 26 -7.48 10.79 -2.38
C LEU A 26 -6.67 11.60 -1.37
N PHE A 27 -6.04 10.94 -0.41
CA PHE A 27 -5.39 11.61 0.72
C PHE A 27 -3.87 11.78 0.57
N MET A 28 -3.21 10.89 -0.19
CA MET A 28 -1.76 10.97 -0.42
C MET A 28 -1.43 11.59 -1.78
N GLY A 29 -2.41 11.73 -2.69
CA GLY A 29 -2.21 12.32 -4.01
C GLY A 29 -1.48 11.40 -4.99
N TYR A 30 -1.44 10.09 -4.73
CA TYR A 30 -0.76 9.13 -5.59
C TYR A 30 -1.52 8.90 -6.90
N SER A 31 -0.78 8.70 -7.98
CA SER A 31 -1.35 8.28 -9.26
C SER A 31 -1.90 6.85 -9.19
N GLU A 32 -2.69 6.47 -10.20
CA GLU A 32 -3.17 5.08 -10.34
C GLU A 32 -2.01 4.09 -10.44
N LEU A 33 -0.96 4.44 -11.20
CA LEU A 33 0.22 3.60 -11.35
C LEU A 33 0.97 3.43 -10.03
N GLN A 34 1.29 4.53 -9.32
CA GLN A 34 1.99 4.47 -8.03
C GLN A 34 1.22 3.65 -7.00
N SER A 35 -0.10 3.89 -6.86
CA SER A 35 -0.93 3.13 -5.92
C SER A 35 -1.05 1.65 -6.28
N THR A 36 -1.08 1.32 -7.57
CA THR A 36 -1.08 -0.08 -8.04
C THR A 36 0.24 -0.77 -7.75
N LEU A 37 1.37 -0.13 -8.07
CA LEU A 37 2.70 -0.70 -7.80
C LEU A 37 2.94 -0.92 -6.31
N LEU A 38 2.58 0.06 -5.46
CA LEU A 38 2.70 -0.08 -4.00
C LEU A 38 1.86 -1.25 -3.49
N GLN A 39 0.64 -1.46 -3.99
CA GLN A 39 -0.16 -2.63 -3.63
C GLN A 39 0.49 -3.93 -4.09
N CYS A 40 1.01 -3.98 -5.31
CA CYS A 40 1.72 -5.16 -5.80
C CYS A 40 2.96 -5.48 -4.96
N ILE A 41 3.77 -4.47 -4.64
CA ILE A 41 5.00 -4.64 -3.89
C ILE A 41 4.72 -5.04 -2.45
N PHE A 42 3.98 -4.20 -1.72
CA PHE A 42 3.83 -4.37 -0.28
C PHE A 42 2.84 -5.47 0.10
N ARG A 43 1.76 -5.62 -0.64
CA ARG A 43 0.77 -6.63 -0.29
C ARG A 43 1.11 -8.00 -0.85
N HIS A 44 1.45 -8.08 -2.14
CA HIS A 44 1.63 -9.38 -2.78
C HIS A 44 3.03 -9.93 -2.64
N LYS A 45 4.05 -9.08 -2.64
CA LYS A 45 5.45 -9.53 -2.59
C LYS A 45 5.99 -9.61 -1.17
N LEU A 46 5.82 -8.57 -0.36
CA LEU A 46 6.37 -8.57 1.00
C LEU A 46 5.55 -9.42 1.97
N ILE A 47 4.22 -9.39 1.89
CA ILE A 47 3.37 -10.08 2.87
C ILE A 47 3.21 -11.56 2.51
N HIS A 48 2.98 -11.89 1.23
CA HIS A 48 2.67 -13.27 0.84
C HIS A 48 3.88 -14.12 0.49
N VAL A 49 4.98 -13.53 0.01
CA VAL A 49 6.15 -14.28 -0.46
C VAL A 49 7.37 -14.06 0.42
N ALA A 50 7.35 -13.08 1.31
CA ALA A 50 8.49 -12.65 2.15
C ALA A 50 9.79 -12.39 1.36
N GLU A 51 9.68 -12.13 0.06
CA GLU A 51 10.81 -12.00 -0.84
C GLU A 51 10.78 -10.64 -1.54
N PRO A 52 11.43 -9.63 -0.95
CA PRO A 52 11.46 -8.28 -1.52
C PRO A 52 12.29 -8.20 -2.81
N LEU A 53 13.07 -9.22 -3.11
CA LEU A 53 14.12 -9.18 -4.15
C LEU A 53 13.64 -9.48 -5.57
N LEU A 54 12.43 -9.94 -5.77
CA LEU A 54 11.99 -10.32 -7.09
C LEU A 54 10.93 -9.38 -7.60
N SER A 55 11.42 -8.32 -8.34
CA SER A 55 10.33 -7.76 -8.99
C SER A 55 10.57 -6.75 -10.06
N VAL A 56 10.60 -7.27 -11.21
CA VAL A 56 10.10 -6.56 -12.36
C VAL A 56 8.60 -6.82 -12.43
N ILE A 57 7.82 -5.75 -12.35
CA ILE A 57 6.37 -5.77 -12.47
C ILE A 57 6.03 -5.35 -13.89
N GLN A 58 5.27 -6.19 -14.59
CA GLN A 58 4.69 -5.81 -15.87
C GLN A 58 3.45 -4.95 -15.61
N TYR A 59 3.49 -3.71 -16.08
CA TYR A 59 2.32 -2.83 -16.08
C TYR A 59 2.10 -2.31 -17.51
N GLU A 60 1.03 -2.74 -18.15
CA GLU A 60 0.80 -2.52 -19.59
C GLU A 60 2.01 -3.00 -20.42
N THR A 61 2.67 -2.10 -21.13
CA THR A 61 3.88 -2.39 -21.94
C THR A 61 5.18 -2.15 -21.20
N ARG A 62 5.13 -1.62 -19.97
CA ARG A 62 6.29 -1.21 -19.17
C ARG A 62 6.74 -2.33 -18.24
N ARG A 63 8.01 -2.61 -18.19
CA ARG A 63 8.64 -3.50 -17.22
C ARG A 63 9.31 -2.64 -16.16
N ILE A 64 8.77 -2.66 -14.96
CA ILE A 64 9.16 -1.76 -13.89
C ILE A 64 9.85 -2.56 -12.79
N ALA A 65 11.15 -2.34 -12.60
CA ALA A 65 11.85 -2.76 -11.40
C ALA A 65 11.51 -1.80 -10.26
N TRP A 66 11.78 -2.18 -9.03
CA TRP A 66 11.59 -1.30 -7.90
C TRP A 66 12.76 -1.37 -6.93
N HIS A 67 13.02 -0.25 -6.31
CA HIS A 67 14.07 -0.09 -5.31
C HIS A 67 13.53 0.72 -4.14
N TYR A 68 13.85 0.32 -2.92
CA TYR A 68 13.54 1.11 -1.75
C TYR A 68 14.80 1.63 -1.09
N ASN A 69 14.74 2.85 -0.59
CA ASN A 69 15.77 3.44 0.23
C ASN A 69 15.18 3.88 1.58
N HIS A 70 16.04 3.92 2.61
CA HIS A 70 15.58 4.25 3.95
C HIS A 70 15.58 5.75 4.25
N TYR A 71 16.40 6.53 3.56
CA TYR A 71 16.78 7.87 4.01
C TYR A 71 16.55 8.98 3.00
N ASN A 72 16.42 8.67 1.73
CA ASN A 72 16.30 9.70 0.70
C ASN A 72 14.84 10.03 0.40
N VAL A 73 14.32 11.07 1.05
CA VAL A 73 12.94 11.53 0.84
C VAL A 73 12.77 12.20 -0.54
N VAL A 74 13.84 12.73 -1.12
CA VAL A 74 13.81 13.43 -2.41
C VAL A 74 13.44 12.48 -3.55
N ASN A 75 13.93 11.25 -3.51
CA ASN A 75 13.63 10.23 -4.50
C ASN A 75 12.52 9.31 -3.99
N HIS A 76 11.31 9.87 -3.81
CA HIS A 76 10.15 9.13 -3.35
C HIS A 76 9.09 9.04 -4.44
N LEU A 77 8.68 7.80 -4.76
CA LEU A 77 7.68 7.46 -5.78
C LEU A 77 7.96 8.06 -7.17
N ILE A 78 9.23 8.14 -7.54
CA ILE A 78 9.66 8.56 -8.86
C ILE A 78 10.01 7.37 -9.75
N PHE A 79 9.92 7.58 -11.06
CA PHE A 79 10.34 6.62 -12.07
C PHE A 79 11.65 7.09 -12.67
N VAL A 80 12.68 6.26 -12.58
CA VAL A 80 14.00 6.52 -13.15
C VAL A 80 14.17 5.59 -14.35
N PRO A 81 14.37 6.10 -15.57
CA PRO A 81 14.63 5.26 -16.73
C PRO A 81 15.84 4.35 -16.51
N ALA A 82 15.73 3.10 -16.90
CA ALA A 82 16.88 2.20 -16.93
C ALA A 82 17.89 2.67 -17.99
N ASP A 83 19.16 2.55 -17.67
CA ASP A 83 20.22 2.81 -18.62
C ASP A 83 20.78 1.50 -19.19
N ASN A 84 21.66 1.59 -20.20
CA ASN A 84 22.25 0.41 -20.86
C ASN A 84 23.12 -0.44 -19.93
N THR A 85 23.47 0.06 -18.76
CA THR A 85 24.34 -0.63 -17.79
C THR A 85 23.56 -1.19 -16.61
N ASN A 86 22.32 -0.72 -16.40
CA ASN A 86 21.47 -1.10 -15.28
C ASN A 86 20.02 -1.26 -15.76
N ASN A 87 19.78 -2.26 -16.59
CA ASN A 87 18.48 -2.57 -17.18
C ASN A 87 18.04 -4.03 -16.98
N SER A 88 18.76 -4.79 -16.15
CA SER A 88 18.42 -6.19 -15.87
C SER A 88 18.77 -6.61 -14.45
N ILE A 89 17.97 -7.49 -13.89
CA ILE A 89 18.20 -8.16 -12.60
C ILE A 89 18.55 -9.62 -12.88
N GLN A 90 19.71 -10.05 -12.40
CA GLN A 90 20.11 -11.44 -12.48
C GLN A 90 19.41 -12.25 -11.38
N ILE A 91 18.59 -13.21 -11.77
CA ILE A 91 17.82 -14.08 -10.86
C ILE A 91 18.57 -15.37 -10.57
N ALA A 92 19.22 -15.94 -11.59
CA ALA A 92 20.02 -17.14 -11.47
C ALA A 92 21.21 -17.05 -12.44
N ARG A 93 22.14 -18.02 -12.34
CA ARG A 93 23.39 -18.00 -13.10
C ARG A 93 23.23 -17.72 -14.61
N ASN A 94 22.12 -18.15 -15.21
CA ASN A 94 21.86 -18.00 -16.64
C ASN A 94 20.50 -17.37 -16.92
N TRP A 95 19.91 -16.66 -15.94
CA TRP A 95 18.60 -16.08 -16.09
C TRP A 95 18.55 -14.67 -15.49
N SER A 96 18.26 -13.70 -16.34
CA SER A 96 18.03 -12.30 -15.96
C SER A 96 16.69 -11.83 -16.49
N ILE A 97 16.09 -10.89 -15.79
CA ILE A 97 14.88 -10.18 -16.22
C ILE A 97 15.27 -8.74 -16.53
N GLU A 98 14.96 -8.31 -17.74
CA GLU A 98 15.16 -6.91 -18.15
C GLU A 98 14.00 -6.04 -17.66
N PHE A 99 14.30 -4.77 -17.44
CA PHE A 99 13.32 -3.74 -17.09
C PHE A 99 13.61 -2.43 -17.85
N ASP A 100 12.59 -1.60 -17.95
CA ASP A 100 12.65 -0.35 -18.72
C ASP A 100 12.87 0.86 -17.78
N GLU A 101 12.48 0.73 -16.51
CA GLU A 101 12.59 1.79 -15.52
C GLU A 101 12.58 1.23 -14.09
N ILE A 102 13.03 2.04 -13.14
CA ILE A 102 13.08 1.73 -11.71
C ILE A 102 12.09 2.65 -10.99
N PHE A 103 11.20 2.07 -10.21
CA PHE A 103 10.33 2.78 -9.29
C PHE A 103 11.03 2.92 -7.93
N GLU A 104 11.46 4.14 -7.61
CA GLU A 104 12.16 4.47 -6.37
C GLU A 104 11.17 4.73 -5.23
N ILE A 105 11.34 4.06 -4.10
CA ILE A 105 10.47 4.18 -2.93
C ILE A 105 11.31 4.58 -1.71
N SER A 106 10.97 5.69 -1.09
CA SER A 106 11.53 6.07 0.22
C SER A 106 10.63 5.55 1.34
N ILE A 107 11.17 4.80 2.28
CA ILE A 107 10.42 4.32 3.45
C ILE A 107 10.03 5.49 4.36
N LEU A 108 10.93 6.46 4.56
CA LEU A 108 10.59 7.69 5.29
C LEU A 108 9.54 8.51 4.56
N GLY A 109 9.65 8.65 3.24
CA GLY A 109 8.64 9.33 2.42
C GLY A 109 7.26 8.69 2.56
N LEU A 110 7.17 7.36 2.53
CA LEU A 110 5.90 6.66 2.78
C LEU A 110 5.36 6.92 4.18
N ALA A 111 6.21 6.93 5.21
CA ALA A 111 5.79 7.22 6.58
C ALA A 111 5.26 8.66 6.70
N ASP A 112 5.98 9.62 6.13
CA ASP A 112 5.57 11.03 6.11
C ASP A 112 4.25 11.22 5.35
N ASP A 113 4.07 10.56 4.21
CA ASP A 113 2.84 10.63 3.43
C ASP A 113 1.65 10.02 4.18
N VAL A 114 1.85 8.92 4.92
CA VAL A 114 0.80 8.35 5.78
C VAL A 114 0.42 9.34 6.89
N ILE A 115 1.39 9.92 7.58
CA ILE A 115 1.15 10.90 8.64
C ILE A 115 0.43 12.11 8.07
N ASN A 116 0.94 12.66 6.98
CA ASN A 116 0.35 13.83 6.31
C ASN A 116 -1.06 13.55 5.81
N SER A 117 -1.34 12.35 5.28
CA SER A 117 -2.68 12.00 4.81
C SER A 117 -3.74 12.03 5.92
N VAL A 118 -3.31 11.85 7.17
CA VAL A 118 -4.20 11.90 8.33
C VAL A 118 -4.31 13.31 8.89
N TYR A 119 -3.20 14.02 9.07
CA TYR A 119 -3.13 15.24 9.89
C TYR A 119 -3.06 16.55 9.11
N LYS A 120 -2.73 16.54 7.80
CA LYS A 120 -2.67 17.79 7.02
C LYS A 120 -4.05 18.43 6.85
N ASP A 121 -4.07 19.70 6.46
CA ASP A 121 -5.31 20.36 6.03
C ASP A 121 -5.93 19.65 4.83
N GLY A 122 -7.21 19.33 4.92
CA GLY A 122 -7.91 18.45 3.97
C GLY A 122 -7.58 16.96 4.12
N GLY A 123 -6.84 16.57 5.16
CA GLY A 123 -6.55 15.17 5.48
C GLY A 123 -7.74 14.45 6.10
N TYR A 124 -7.52 13.17 6.39
CA TYR A 124 -8.60 12.28 6.84
C TYR A 124 -9.29 12.76 8.15
N LEU A 125 -8.53 13.25 9.14
CA LEU A 125 -9.12 13.73 10.40
C LEU A 125 -10.03 14.93 10.19
N GLN A 126 -9.61 15.89 9.36
CA GLN A 126 -10.44 17.05 9.07
C GLN A 126 -11.70 16.68 8.29
N MET A 127 -11.60 15.68 7.39
CA MET A 127 -12.75 15.15 6.67
C MET A 127 -13.70 14.43 7.63
N LEU A 128 -13.17 13.64 8.57
CA LEU A 128 -13.94 12.95 9.60
C LEU A 128 -14.74 13.92 10.50
N GLU A 129 -14.17 15.09 10.78
CA GLU A 129 -14.84 16.11 11.60
C GLU A 129 -15.95 16.86 10.85
N LYS A 130 -15.91 16.91 9.52
CA LYS A 130 -16.78 17.78 8.71
C LYS A 130 -17.80 17.02 7.86
N ASP A 131 -17.64 15.73 7.68
CA ASP A 131 -18.45 14.91 6.79
C ASP A 131 -19.11 13.76 7.57
N ASP A 132 -20.41 13.90 7.79
CA ASP A 132 -21.23 12.92 8.53
C ASP A 132 -21.18 11.53 7.90
N THR A 133 -20.99 11.43 6.57
CA THR A 133 -20.88 10.15 5.88
C THR A 133 -19.55 9.45 6.21
N VAL A 134 -18.47 10.22 6.25
CA VAL A 134 -17.14 9.67 6.63
C VAL A 134 -17.15 9.28 8.12
N GLN A 135 -17.82 10.05 8.98
CA GLN A 135 -17.99 9.70 10.38
C GLN A 135 -18.78 8.39 10.55
N ALA A 136 -19.90 8.24 9.86
CA ALA A 136 -20.67 6.99 9.88
C ALA A 136 -19.86 5.78 9.37
N HIS A 137 -19.07 5.97 8.32
CA HIS A 137 -18.16 4.95 7.82
C HIS A 137 -17.06 4.58 8.83
N PHE A 138 -16.52 5.55 9.54
CA PHE A 138 -15.54 5.29 10.60
C PHE A 138 -16.15 4.46 11.72
N GLU A 139 -17.33 4.83 12.21
CA GLU A 139 -18.05 4.10 13.26
C GLU A 139 -18.35 2.65 12.83
N GLU A 140 -18.91 2.46 11.61
CA GLU A 140 -19.17 1.14 11.05
C GLU A 140 -17.89 0.27 10.96
N ALA A 141 -16.78 0.84 10.50
CA ALA A 141 -15.53 0.12 10.41
C ALA A 141 -14.98 -0.28 11.79
N ILE A 142 -15.09 0.60 12.80
CA ILE A 142 -14.65 0.31 14.16
C ILE A 142 -15.52 -0.79 14.79
N GLU A 143 -16.84 -0.76 14.61
CA GLU A 143 -17.73 -1.82 15.07
C GLU A 143 -17.39 -3.17 14.44
N ASN A 144 -17.14 -3.19 13.11
CA ASN A 144 -16.73 -4.40 12.39
C ASN A 144 -15.37 -4.94 12.87
N ILE A 145 -14.41 -4.07 13.16
CA ILE A 145 -13.10 -4.45 13.72
C ILE A 145 -13.29 -5.02 15.14
N HIS A 146 -14.09 -4.37 15.97
CA HIS A 146 -14.41 -4.86 17.30
C HIS A 146 -15.14 -6.21 17.29
N ALA A 147 -16.06 -6.41 16.36
CA ALA A 147 -16.74 -7.70 16.20
C ALA A 147 -15.77 -8.84 15.85
N ILE A 148 -14.74 -8.54 15.05
CA ILE A 148 -13.67 -9.50 14.71
C ILE A 148 -12.75 -9.77 15.92
N LEU A 149 -12.46 -8.74 16.72
CA LEU A 149 -11.58 -8.84 17.88
C LEU A 149 -12.32 -9.38 19.13
N ASN A 150 -13.62 -9.16 19.24
CA ASN A 150 -14.50 -9.67 20.30
C ASN A 150 -14.97 -11.11 20.06
N ILE A 151 -14.12 -11.95 19.45
CA ILE A 151 -14.23 -13.40 19.64
C ILE A 151 -13.88 -13.67 21.10
N THR A 152 -14.81 -13.40 22.00
CA THR A 152 -14.77 -13.96 23.33
C THR A 152 -14.85 -15.47 23.14
N PRO A 153 -13.86 -16.23 23.60
CA PRO A 153 -13.97 -17.68 23.60
C PRO A 153 -15.05 -18.03 24.62
N LYS A 154 -16.31 -18.08 24.21
CA LYS A 154 -17.38 -18.60 25.07
C LYS A 154 -17.21 -20.09 25.35
N ASP A 155 -16.35 -20.77 24.62
CA ASP A 155 -16.24 -22.23 24.67
C ASP A 155 -14.79 -22.74 24.67
N GLY A 156 -13.87 -22.08 25.36
CA GLY A 156 -12.51 -22.63 25.57
C GLY A 156 -11.69 -22.89 24.30
N GLY A 157 -12.07 -22.29 23.18
CA GLY A 157 -11.37 -22.43 21.91
C GLY A 157 -10.06 -21.64 21.92
N THR A 158 -8.96 -22.34 21.77
CA THR A 158 -7.64 -21.77 21.53
C THR A 158 -7.64 -21.07 20.17
N LEU A 159 -7.27 -19.80 20.13
CA LEU A 159 -6.91 -19.12 18.88
C LEU A 159 -5.79 -19.94 18.21
N LYS A 160 -6.09 -20.59 17.10
CA LYS A 160 -5.06 -21.16 16.23
C LYS A 160 -4.61 -20.04 15.29
N CYS A 161 -3.39 -19.57 15.52
CA CYS A 161 -2.66 -18.77 14.52
C CYS A 161 -2.41 -19.57 13.25
#